data_8bdf1e58a2adb936a7ad52d49117263f
#
_entry.id   8bdf1e58a2adb936a7ad52d49117263f
#
_cell.length_a   1.000
_cell.length_b   1.000
_cell.length_c   1.000
_cell.angle_alpha   90.00
_cell.angle_beta   90.00
_cell.angle_gamma   90.00
#
_symmetry.space_group_name_H-M   'P 1'
#
loop_
_entity.id
_entity.type
_entity.pdbx_description
1 polymer ?
#
loop_
_entity_poly.entity_id
_entity_poly.type
_entity_poly.pdbx_seq_one_letter_code
_entity_poly.pdbx_strand_id
1 'polypeptide(L)'
;MRISDLLSVCLRNLTRRRVRTALTVIGVVIGVCAIILMVSLGIGARESMMQMLQEWGDLTIINVYNYGGGETKLDDKALSKIQAMDHVQIATPFYSSRVSFRLKSRNGRYAAYTNIIGIYPEAFDALGYKLSDGTSFADSKKDYSMVAGANVAYSFRDTKKKRNNYVDRNQTDAMGNPKKPFVDIMKDKLVLYSESYDNNGNLKKGLEVTPNVTGVMVEDWNKGWETSECILMDINQLKALEQKYYKISGEKAPDTTNYDEVRVKCVDAASVAAVQQSITDMGFQCSSMEDTRKYFDEQLTMIQTMLGGLAAISLFVAAIGIANTMVMSIYERTKEIGVMKVLGAELGAIRAMFLTESAMIGLIGGVVGVGLSFLISYLLNNVPIVANLLASLGLSFGNGGAVSIIPWWLWADYKRGSYQGTSENGTGNHRVVQ
;
A
#
# COMPACT_ATOMS: atom_id res chain seq x y z
N MET A 1 34.65 -41.59 -26.22
CA MET A 1 34.78 -40.22 -26.77
C MET A 1 34.98 -39.23 -25.62
N ARG A 2 35.91 -38.30 -25.79
CA ARG A 2 36.04 -37.19 -24.80
C ARG A 2 34.87 -36.22 -24.97
N ILE A 3 34.43 -35.62 -23.87
CA ILE A 3 33.29 -34.67 -23.88
C ILE A 3 33.54 -33.47 -24.83
N SER A 4 34.81 -33.04 -24.92
CA SER A 4 35.25 -31.98 -25.83
C SER A 4 35.03 -32.32 -27.31
N ASP A 5 35.28 -33.59 -27.68
CA ASP A 5 35.13 -34.05 -29.08
C ASP A 5 33.63 -34.12 -29.45
N LEU A 6 32.81 -34.56 -28.50
CA LEU A 6 31.35 -34.64 -28.63
C LEU A 6 30.72 -33.25 -28.83
N LEU A 7 31.15 -32.28 -28.04
CA LEU A 7 30.70 -30.88 -28.15
C LEU A 7 31.12 -30.25 -29.51
N SER A 8 32.36 -30.47 -29.95
CA SER A 8 32.88 -29.96 -31.21
C SER A 8 32.10 -30.52 -32.42
N VAL A 9 31.81 -31.83 -32.41
CA VAL A 9 30.98 -32.47 -33.46
C VAL A 9 29.56 -31.93 -33.46
N CYS A 10 28.93 -31.76 -32.29
CA CYS A 10 27.59 -31.19 -32.16
C CYS A 10 27.53 -29.76 -32.68
N LEU A 11 28.46 -28.88 -32.32
CA LEU A 11 28.53 -27.50 -32.82
C LEU A 11 28.65 -27.45 -34.34
N ARG A 12 29.50 -28.28 -34.95
CA ARG A 12 29.67 -28.35 -36.39
C ARG A 12 28.41 -28.87 -37.09
N ASN A 13 27.67 -29.74 -36.44
CA ASN A 13 26.39 -30.25 -36.98
C ASN A 13 25.28 -29.19 -36.95
N LEU A 14 25.18 -28.42 -35.87
CA LEU A 14 24.23 -27.31 -35.73
C LEU A 14 24.43 -26.21 -36.77
N THR A 15 25.69 -25.89 -37.11
CA THR A 15 26.01 -24.89 -38.12
C THR A 15 25.74 -25.34 -39.57
N ARG A 16 25.61 -26.63 -39.82
CA ARG A 16 25.35 -27.19 -41.18
C ARG A 16 23.88 -26.96 -41.63
N ARG A 17 22.92 -26.77 -40.65
CA ARG A 17 21.48 -26.61 -40.91
C ARG A 17 20.93 -25.35 -40.26
N ARG A 18 21.52 -24.21 -40.62
CA ARG A 18 21.33 -22.91 -39.96
C ARG A 18 19.88 -22.49 -39.79
N VAL A 19 19.06 -22.62 -40.82
CA VAL A 19 17.65 -22.12 -40.78
C VAL A 19 16.79 -22.92 -39.79
N ARG A 20 16.91 -24.28 -39.82
CA ARG A 20 16.12 -25.16 -38.93
C ARG A 20 16.51 -24.98 -37.48
N THR A 21 17.84 -24.99 -37.19
CA THR A 21 18.38 -24.76 -35.87
C THR A 21 17.98 -23.38 -35.34
N ALA A 22 18.08 -22.32 -36.17
CA ALA A 22 17.68 -20.98 -35.77
C ALA A 22 16.19 -20.89 -35.41
N LEU A 23 15.29 -21.49 -36.20
CA LEU A 23 13.85 -21.51 -35.88
C LEU A 23 13.55 -22.22 -34.56
N THR A 24 14.24 -23.33 -34.31
CA THR A 24 14.05 -24.09 -33.06
C THR A 24 14.59 -23.31 -31.85
N VAL A 25 15.78 -22.71 -31.98
CA VAL A 25 16.39 -21.86 -30.96
C VAL A 25 15.50 -20.65 -30.65
N ILE A 26 14.95 -19.98 -31.65
CA ILE A 26 14.02 -18.86 -31.48
C ILE A 26 12.81 -19.27 -30.62
N GLY A 27 12.23 -20.45 -30.88
CA GLY A 27 11.12 -20.95 -30.08
C GLY A 27 11.49 -21.11 -28.59
N VAL A 28 12.69 -21.66 -28.30
CA VAL A 28 13.19 -21.77 -26.92
C VAL A 28 13.46 -20.40 -26.32
N VAL A 29 14.09 -19.49 -27.06
CA VAL A 29 14.38 -18.11 -26.64
C VAL A 29 13.10 -17.38 -26.21
N ILE A 30 12.06 -17.44 -27.04
CA ILE A 30 10.76 -16.81 -26.73
C ILE A 30 10.18 -17.38 -25.44
N GLY A 31 10.18 -18.72 -25.28
CA GLY A 31 9.63 -19.36 -24.09
C GLY A 31 10.39 -19.00 -22.81
N VAL A 32 11.71 -19.05 -22.84
CA VAL A 32 12.58 -18.70 -21.70
C VAL A 32 12.47 -17.23 -21.37
N CYS A 33 12.52 -16.35 -22.37
CA CYS A 33 12.37 -14.91 -22.19
C CYS A 33 11.02 -14.55 -21.58
N ALA A 34 9.93 -15.17 -22.03
CA ALA A 34 8.59 -14.93 -21.50
C ALA A 34 8.50 -15.32 -20.01
N ILE A 35 9.07 -16.45 -19.61
CA ILE A 35 9.07 -16.87 -18.20
C ILE A 35 9.86 -15.88 -17.33
N ILE A 36 11.07 -15.52 -17.76
CA ILE A 36 11.92 -14.60 -16.99
C ILE A 36 11.24 -13.23 -16.82
N LEU A 37 10.70 -12.68 -17.91
CA LEU A 37 10.00 -11.39 -17.86
C LEU A 37 8.75 -11.44 -16.98
N MET A 38 7.98 -12.53 -17.04
CA MET A 38 6.81 -12.74 -16.20
C MET A 38 7.18 -12.77 -14.71
N VAL A 39 8.19 -13.54 -14.33
CA VAL A 39 8.64 -13.63 -12.93
C VAL A 39 9.19 -12.29 -12.45
N SER A 40 10.00 -11.62 -13.28
CA SER A 40 10.56 -10.29 -12.97
C SER A 40 9.47 -9.24 -12.80
N LEU A 41 8.47 -9.22 -13.70
CA LEU A 41 7.32 -8.32 -13.60
C LEU A 41 6.55 -8.53 -12.29
N GLY A 42 6.31 -9.78 -11.92
CA GLY A 42 5.60 -10.11 -10.69
C GLY A 42 6.35 -9.66 -9.43
N ILE A 43 7.66 -9.85 -9.39
CA ILE A 43 8.51 -9.39 -8.27
C ILE A 43 8.51 -7.86 -8.21
N GLY A 44 8.74 -7.18 -9.35
CA GLY A 44 8.77 -5.72 -9.41
C GLY A 44 7.43 -5.07 -9.05
N ALA A 45 6.32 -5.64 -9.53
CA ALA A 45 4.98 -5.15 -9.20
C ALA A 45 4.67 -5.31 -7.70
N ARG A 46 5.06 -6.43 -7.08
CA ARG A 46 4.88 -6.65 -5.65
C ARG A 46 5.70 -5.67 -4.80
N GLU A 47 6.95 -5.40 -5.18
CA GLU A 47 7.81 -4.44 -4.49
C GLU A 47 7.26 -3.01 -4.60
N SER A 48 6.87 -2.59 -5.80
CA SER A 48 6.25 -1.26 -6.03
C SER A 48 4.95 -1.10 -5.23
N MET A 49 4.14 -2.18 -5.14
CA MET A 49 2.93 -2.18 -4.34
C MET A 49 3.21 -2.03 -2.85
N MET A 50 4.22 -2.73 -2.32
CA MET A 50 4.61 -2.60 -0.92
C MET A 50 5.08 -1.19 -0.58
N GLN A 51 5.85 -0.54 -1.47
CA GLN A 51 6.24 0.86 -1.32
C GLN A 51 5.01 1.78 -1.32
N MET A 52 4.09 1.60 -2.27
CA MET A 52 2.86 2.39 -2.35
C MET A 52 1.97 2.22 -1.11
N LEU A 53 1.82 0.99 -0.59
CA LEU A 53 1.05 0.74 0.63
C LEU A 53 1.70 1.40 1.86
N GLN A 54 3.03 1.44 1.95
CA GLN A 54 3.75 2.16 3.02
C GLN A 54 3.55 3.68 2.94
N GLU A 55 3.41 4.21 1.72
CA GLU A 55 3.09 5.63 1.51
C GLU A 55 1.61 5.94 1.82
N TRP A 56 0.70 5.00 1.56
CA TRP A 56 -0.75 5.20 1.73
C TRP A 56 -1.23 5.07 3.17
N GLY A 57 -0.45 4.49 4.08
CA GLY A 57 -0.86 4.39 5.46
C GLY A 57 0.01 3.50 6.33
N ASP A 58 -0.44 3.35 7.56
CA ASP A 58 0.21 2.51 8.54
C ASP A 58 -0.26 1.06 8.40
N LEU A 59 0.64 0.20 7.95
CA LEU A 59 0.37 -1.23 7.72
C LEU A 59 0.01 -2.01 8.99
N THR A 60 0.15 -1.40 10.16
CA THR A 60 -0.09 -2.05 11.45
C THR A 60 -1.42 -1.66 12.08
N ILE A 61 -2.27 -0.87 11.39
CA ILE A 61 -3.57 -0.43 11.90
C ILE A 61 -4.69 -1.30 11.32
N ILE A 62 -5.57 -1.76 12.20
CA ILE A 62 -6.82 -2.44 11.86
C ILE A 62 -7.97 -1.53 12.32
N ASN A 63 -8.87 -1.19 11.39
CA ASN A 63 -10.12 -0.53 11.71
C ASN A 63 -11.20 -1.59 11.91
N VAL A 64 -11.82 -1.58 13.08
CA VAL A 64 -12.88 -2.51 13.47
C VAL A 64 -14.19 -1.76 13.48
N TYR A 65 -15.17 -2.26 12.75
CA TYR A 65 -16.47 -1.61 12.58
C TYR A 65 -17.60 -2.48 13.15
N ASN A 66 -18.61 -1.80 13.65
CA ASN A 66 -19.86 -2.42 14.10
C ASN A 66 -20.97 -2.17 13.05
N TYR A 67 -20.72 -2.55 11.79
CA TYR A 67 -21.71 -2.45 10.73
C TYR A 67 -22.60 -3.69 10.69
N GLY A 68 -23.80 -3.56 11.17
CA GLY A 68 -24.81 -4.58 10.98
C GLY A 68 -25.43 -5.04 12.28
N GLY A 69 -26.74 -5.27 12.27
CA GLY A 69 -27.52 -5.74 13.38
C GLY A 69 -27.18 -7.16 13.90
N GLY A 70 -25.89 -7.48 13.98
CA GLY A 70 -25.38 -8.65 14.64
C GLY A 70 -25.61 -8.55 16.16
N GLU A 71 -25.75 -9.67 16.81
CA GLU A 71 -25.94 -9.75 18.28
C GLU A 71 -24.71 -9.24 19.06
N THR A 72 -23.58 -9.07 18.39
CA THR A 72 -22.29 -8.69 19.02
C THR A 72 -22.16 -7.17 19.06
N LYS A 73 -22.10 -6.61 20.28
CA LYS A 73 -21.89 -5.18 20.48
C LYS A 73 -20.41 -4.89 20.64
N LEU A 74 -19.93 -3.84 19.94
CA LEU A 74 -18.57 -3.32 20.10
C LEU A 74 -18.55 -2.39 21.33
N ASP A 75 -18.60 -2.99 22.51
CA ASP A 75 -18.64 -2.33 23.81
C ASP A 75 -17.28 -2.37 24.52
N ASP A 76 -17.23 -1.80 25.72
CA ASP A 76 -16.01 -1.79 26.55
C ASP A 76 -15.48 -3.21 26.87
N LYS A 77 -16.36 -4.23 26.90
CA LYS A 77 -15.96 -5.63 27.13
C LYS A 77 -15.29 -6.21 25.89
N ALA A 78 -15.85 -5.94 24.71
CA ALA A 78 -15.24 -6.34 23.45
C ALA A 78 -13.89 -5.63 23.26
N LEU A 79 -13.85 -4.33 23.53
CA LEU A 79 -12.62 -3.54 23.47
C LEU A 79 -11.52 -4.10 24.40
N SER A 80 -11.88 -4.43 25.65
CA SER A 80 -10.92 -5.03 26.61
C SER A 80 -10.39 -6.38 26.13
N LYS A 81 -11.21 -7.20 25.47
CA LYS A 81 -10.77 -8.47 24.87
C LYS A 81 -9.81 -8.24 23.72
N ILE A 82 -10.10 -7.27 22.85
CA ILE A 82 -9.23 -6.91 21.72
C ILE A 82 -7.89 -6.37 22.26
N GLN A 83 -7.93 -5.50 23.27
CA GLN A 83 -6.71 -4.95 23.88
C GLN A 83 -5.82 -6.01 24.51
N ALA A 84 -6.42 -7.11 25.02
CA ALA A 84 -5.70 -8.22 25.66
C ALA A 84 -5.17 -9.27 24.68
N MET A 85 -5.38 -9.11 23.37
CA MET A 85 -4.86 -10.04 22.36
C MET A 85 -3.35 -9.91 22.23
N ASP A 86 -2.68 -11.01 21.95
CA ASP A 86 -1.26 -11.01 21.62
C ASP A 86 -1.01 -10.13 20.38
N HIS A 87 0.13 -9.45 20.38
CA HIS A 87 0.55 -8.52 19.32
C HIS A 87 -0.31 -7.25 19.15
N VAL A 88 -1.28 -6.99 20.00
CA VAL A 88 -1.98 -5.70 20.05
C VAL A 88 -1.19 -4.74 20.92
N GLN A 89 -0.74 -3.63 20.33
CA GLN A 89 -0.07 -2.56 21.07
C GLN A 89 -1.09 -1.69 21.80
N ILE A 90 -2.14 -1.26 21.10
CA ILE A 90 -3.24 -0.47 21.67
C ILE A 90 -4.51 -0.66 20.83
N ALA A 91 -5.66 -0.66 21.53
CA ALA A 91 -6.97 -0.55 20.90
C ALA A 91 -7.69 0.66 21.48
N THR A 92 -8.18 1.55 20.63
CA THR A 92 -8.90 2.76 21.04
C THR A 92 -10.22 2.89 20.31
N PRO A 93 -11.30 3.28 20.99
CA PRO A 93 -12.49 3.74 20.29
C PRO A 93 -12.17 4.93 19.41
N PHE A 94 -12.79 4.99 18.23
CA PHE A 94 -12.79 6.16 17.38
C PHE A 94 -14.21 6.76 17.43
N TYR A 95 -14.45 7.48 18.54
CA TYR A 95 -15.80 7.91 18.93
C TYR A 95 -16.11 9.29 18.35
N SER A 96 -16.90 9.32 17.29
CA SER A 96 -17.41 10.59 16.74
C SER A 96 -18.49 11.16 17.66
N SER A 97 -18.37 12.46 17.97
CA SER A 97 -19.39 13.13 18.78
C SER A 97 -20.78 13.01 18.18
N ARG A 98 -21.73 12.61 19.01
CA ARG A 98 -23.15 12.51 18.65
C ARG A 98 -23.89 13.86 18.79
N VAL A 99 -23.22 14.83 19.39
CA VAL A 99 -23.69 16.21 19.51
C VAL A 99 -22.99 17.07 18.48
N SER A 100 -23.75 17.85 17.73
CA SER A 100 -23.20 18.77 16.75
C SER A 100 -22.60 20.00 17.47
N PHE A 101 -21.31 19.90 17.77
CA PHE A 101 -20.59 21.02 18.35
C PHE A 101 -20.06 21.96 17.26
N ARG A 102 -19.97 23.23 17.62
CA ARG A 102 -19.40 24.29 16.79
C ARG A 102 -18.39 25.07 17.59
N LEU A 103 -17.36 25.55 16.91
CA LEU A 103 -16.44 26.54 17.47
C LEU A 103 -16.85 27.94 17.05
N LYS A 104 -16.80 28.90 17.97
CA LYS A 104 -16.93 30.32 17.65
C LYS A 104 -15.81 31.13 18.29
N SER A 105 -15.39 32.21 17.64
CA SER A 105 -14.53 33.21 18.25
C SER A 105 -15.31 33.89 19.41
N ARG A 106 -14.59 34.35 20.44
CA ARG A 106 -15.19 34.97 21.63
C ARG A 106 -16.16 36.14 21.29
N ASN A 107 -15.85 36.88 20.22
CA ASN A 107 -16.69 37.98 19.76
C ASN A 107 -17.90 37.53 18.91
N GLY A 108 -18.09 36.23 18.69
CA GLY A 108 -19.17 35.63 17.92
C GLY A 108 -19.14 35.91 16.41
N ARG A 109 -18.12 36.60 15.89
CA ARG A 109 -18.04 36.96 14.48
C ARG A 109 -17.70 35.78 13.58
N TYR A 110 -16.84 34.89 14.04
CA TYR A 110 -16.40 33.75 13.26
C TYR A 110 -16.86 32.46 13.92
N ALA A 111 -17.46 31.58 13.14
CA ALA A 111 -17.91 30.27 13.60
C ALA A 111 -17.56 29.18 12.60
N ALA A 112 -17.25 28.01 13.11
CA ALA A 112 -16.93 26.82 12.35
C ALA A 112 -17.76 25.62 12.81
N TYR A 113 -18.20 24.80 11.87
CA TYR A 113 -18.62 23.42 12.14
C TYR A 113 -17.37 22.56 12.20
N THR A 114 -17.29 21.68 13.17
CA THR A 114 -16.18 20.75 13.28
C THR A 114 -16.67 19.44 13.86
N ASN A 115 -16.11 18.35 13.38
CA ASN A 115 -16.33 17.04 13.94
C ASN A 115 -15.32 16.83 15.09
N ILE A 116 -15.84 16.40 16.23
CA ILE A 116 -14.98 16.06 17.37
C ILE A 116 -14.96 14.56 17.52
N ILE A 117 -13.76 14.02 17.60
CA ILE A 117 -13.51 12.60 17.75
C ILE A 117 -12.79 12.36 19.08
N GLY A 118 -13.35 11.47 19.87
CA GLY A 118 -12.76 11.02 21.12
C GLY A 118 -11.95 9.75 20.93
N ILE A 119 -10.70 9.79 21.38
CA ILE A 119 -9.80 8.64 21.44
C ILE A 119 -9.17 8.56 22.83
N TYR A 120 -8.58 7.42 23.18
CA TYR A 120 -7.76 7.35 24.38
C TYR A 120 -6.50 8.21 24.24
N PRO A 121 -6.08 8.95 25.29
CA PRO A 121 -4.91 9.81 25.22
C PRO A 121 -3.64 9.10 24.75
N GLU A 122 -3.41 7.89 25.22
CA GLU A 122 -2.24 7.07 24.87
C GLU A 122 -2.23 6.64 23.40
N ALA A 123 -3.41 6.63 22.77
CA ALA A 123 -3.55 6.24 21.38
C ALA A 123 -3.08 7.33 20.41
N PHE A 124 -3.00 8.59 20.83
CA PHE A 124 -2.58 9.68 19.97
C PHE A 124 -1.18 9.44 19.39
N ASP A 125 -0.21 9.16 20.26
CA ASP A 125 1.17 8.90 19.85
C ASP A 125 1.32 7.50 19.23
N ALA A 126 0.63 6.50 19.78
CA ALA A 126 0.67 5.13 19.27
C ALA A 126 0.17 5.02 17.83
N LEU A 127 -0.89 5.75 17.46
CA LEU A 127 -1.39 5.86 16.08
C LEU A 127 -0.49 6.74 15.19
N GLY A 128 0.52 7.38 15.77
CA GLY A 128 1.54 8.15 15.08
C GLY A 128 1.02 9.49 14.52
N TYR A 129 0.03 10.11 15.17
CA TYR A 129 -0.37 11.47 14.82
C TYR A 129 0.76 12.45 15.10
N LYS A 130 1.04 13.31 14.13
CA LYS A 130 2.11 14.32 14.24
C LYS A 130 1.51 15.70 14.43
N LEU A 131 2.18 16.52 15.23
CA LEU A 131 1.82 17.92 15.44
C LEU A 131 2.68 18.82 14.59
N SER A 132 2.06 19.85 14.00
CA SER A 132 2.76 20.97 13.35
C SER A 132 3.11 22.07 14.35
N ASP A 133 2.29 22.22 15.39
CA ASP A 133 2.50 23.21 16.47
C ASP A 133 1.85 22.71 17.77
N GLY A 134 2.41 23.07 18.93
CA GLY A 134 1.86 22.74 20.24
C GLY A 134 2.22 21.37 20.79
N THR A 135 1.39 20.84 21.67
CA THR A 135 1.55 19.56 22.37
C THR A 135 0.29 18.71 22.28
N SER A 136 0.41 17.41 22.56
CA SER A 136 -0.74 16.50 22.60
C SER A 136 -1.71 16.90 23.75
N PHE A 137 -2.99 16.61 23.54
CA PHE A 137 -3.99 16.76 24.60
C PHE A 137 -3.74 15.78 25.78
N ALA A 138 -3.02 14.68 25.54
CA ALA A 138 -2.62 13.73 26.55
C ALA A 138 -1.71 14.36 27.63
N ASP A 139 -0.89 15.32 27.25
CA ASP A 139 0.06 16.00 28.16
C ASP A 139 -0.61 17.10 28.97
N SER A 140 -1.85 17.46 28.64
CA SER A 140 -2.53 18.58 29.27
C SER A 140 -3.42 18.14 30.43
N LYS A 141 -3.25 18.76 31.58
CA LYS A 141 -4.12 18.55 32.77
C LYS A 141 -5.37 19.43 32.77
N LYS A 142 -5.57 20.28 31.74
CA LYS A 142 -6.72 21.16 31.67
C LYS A 142 -7.94 20.44 31.09
N ASP A 143 -9.11 20.83 31.56
CA ASP A 143 -10.37 20.34 31.00
C ASP A 143 -10.54 20.78 29.54
N TYR A 144 -11.22 19.93 28.76
CA TYR A 144 -11.51 20.16 27.34
C TYR A 144 -10.27 20.44 26.48
N SER A 145 -9.16 19.78 26.81
CA SER A 145 -7.96 19.82 26.00
C SER A 145 -8.17 19.06 24.70
N MET A 146 -7.78 19.70 23.60
CA MET A 146 -8.02 19.17 22.27
C MET A 146 -6.91 19.55 21.30
N VAL A 147 -6.71 18.74 20.28
CA VAL A 147 -5.82 18.97 19.14
C VAL A 147 -6.68 19.15 17.91
N ALA A 148 -6.41 20.19 17.15
CA ALA A 148 -7.15 20.50 15.92
C ALA A 148 -6.45 19.91 14.69
N GLY A 149 -7.23 19.50 13.69
CA GLY A 149 -6.74 19.18 12.37
C GLY A 149 -6.16 20.42 11.66
N ALA A 150 -5.25 20.17 10.72
CA ALA A 150 -4.49 21.22 10.02
C ALA A 150 -5.38 22.30 9.39
N ASN A 151 -6.55 21.92 8.91
CA ASN A 151 -7.46 22.80 8.16
C ASN A 151 -8.66 23.30 8.96
N VAL A 152 -8.78 22.95 10.24
CA VAL A 152 -9.90 23.42 11.09
C VAL A 152 -9.97 24.95 11.16
N ALA A 153 -8.80 25.64 11.14
CA ALA A 153 -8.78 27.10 11.09
C ALA A 153 -9.45 27.70 9.84
N TYR A 154 -9.39 27.03 8.71
CA TYR A 154 -10.00 27.44 7.45
C TYR A 154 -11.52 27.14 7.37
N SER A 155 -12.04 26.31 8.26
CA SER A 155 -13.48 26.01 8.36
C SER A 155 -14.29 27.19 8.94
N PHE A 156 -13.63 28.19 9.55
CA PHE A 156 -14.31 29.34 10.13
C PHE A 156 -14.90 30.25 9.06
N ARG A 157 -16.16 30.63 9.28
CA ARG A 157 -16.93 31.54 8.42
C ARG A 157 -17.27 32.82 9.16
N ASP A 158 -17.25 33.96 8.46
CA ASP A 158 -17.73 35.24 8.98
C ASP A 158 -19.25 35.21 9.01
N THR A 159 -19.85 35.15 10.20
CA THR A 159 -21.29 35.06 10.41
C THR A 159 -22.05 36.30 9.96
N LYS A 160 -21.37 37.46 9.82
CA LYS A 160 -21.97 38.74 9.38
C LYS A 160 -22.02 38.89 7.87
N LYS A 161 -21.31 38.05 7.11
CA LYS A 161 -21.28 38.11 5.65
C LYS A 161 -22.09 36.97 5.03
N LYS A 162 -22.93 37.31 4.04
CA LYS A 162 -23.72 36.33 3.27
C LYS A 162 -22.91 35.68 2.11
N ARG A 163 -21.92 36.40 1.58
CA ARG A 163 -21.05 35.95 0.48
C ARG A 163 -19.59 36.20 0.85
N ASN A 164 -18.66 35.38 0.29
CA ASN A 164 -17.22 35.48 0.58
C ASN A 164 -16.93 35.46 2.09
N ASN A 165 -17.63 34.59 2.80
CA ASN A 165 -17.59 34.48 4.25
C ASN A 165 -16.60 33.45 4.76
N TYR A 166 -15.80 32.83 3.90
CA TYR A 166 -14.73 31.87 4.24
C TYR A 166 -13.43 32.23 3.52
N VAL A 167 -12.34 31.68 3.97
CA VAL A 167 -11.02 31.75 3.32
C VAL A 167 -10.72 30.39 2.74
N ASP A 168 -10.52 30.35 1.41
CA ASP A 168 -10.07 29.13 0.75
C ASP A 168 -8.56 28.98 0.97
N ARG A 169 -8.13 27.83 1.47
CA ARG A 169 -6.72 27.53 1.75
C ARG A 169 -5.83 27.55 0.51
N ASN A 170 -6.42 27.28 -0.66
CA ASN A 170 -5.71 27.28 -1.94
C ASN A 170 -5.58 28.67 -2.54
N GLN A 171 -6.21 29.69 -1.94
CA GLN A 171 -6.07 31.07 -2.41
C GLN A 171 -4.78 31.68 -1.88
N THR A 172 -4.07 32.36 -2.77
CA THR A 172 -2.89 33.15 -2.43
C THR A 172 -3.24 34.64 -2.39
N ASP A 173 -2.45 35.41 -1.64
CA ASP A 173 -2.50 36.86 -1.67
C ASP A 173 -1.80 37.42 -2.93
N ALA A 174 -1.76 38.74 -3.07
CA ALA A 174 -1.11 39.41 -4.21
C ALA A 174 0.41 39.15 -4.30
N MET A 175 1.02 38.63 -3.24
CA MET A 175 2.45 38.27 -3.15
C MET A 175 2.70 36.78 -3.37
N GLY A 176 1.66 35.97 -3.62
CA GLY A 176 1.76 34.52 -3.81
C GLY A 176 1.77 33.70 -2.51
N ASN A 177 1.59 34.30 -1.33
CA ASN A 177 1.52 33.59 -0.07
C ASN A 177 0.11 33.04 0.18
N PRO A 178 -0.03 31.88 0.85
CA PRO A 178 -1.35 31.36 1.24
C PRO A 178 -2.11 32.39 2.11
N LYS A 179 -3.38 32.63 1.82
CA LYS A 179 -4.22 33.51 2.64
C LYS A 179 -4.36 32.92 4.04
N LYS A 180 -4.13 33.76 5.05
CA LYS A 180 -4.31 33.37 6.45
C LYS A 180 -5.78 33.16 6.79
N PRO A 181 -6.12 32.15 7.60
CA PRO A 181 -7.47 31.93 8.08
C PRO A 181 -7.96 33.12 8.94
N PHE A 182 -9.27 33.24 9.15
CA PHE A 182 -9.85 34.32 9.97
C PHE A 182 -9.52 34.21 11.45
N VAL A 183 -9.18 33.00 11.92
CA VAL A 183 -8.95 32.68 13.34
C VAL A 183 -7.65 31.93 13.45
N ASP A 184 -6.79 32.35 14.39
CA ASP A 184 -5.65 31.57 14.84
C ASP A 184 -6.13 30.62 15.96
N ILE A 185 -6.24 29.35 15.64
CA ILE A 185 -6.87 28.36 16.52
C ILE A 185 -6.10 28.16 17.84
N MET A 186 -4.79 28.45 17.85
CA MET A 186 -3.92 28.34 19.04
C MET A 186 -3.92 29.59 19.92
N LYS A 187 -4.11 30.78 19.33
CA LYS A 187 -3.95 32.06 20.03
C LYS A 187 -5.28 32.73 20.38
N ASP A 188 -6.29 32.53 19.53
CA ASP A 188 -7.56 33.19 19.70
C ASP A 188 -8.40 32.50 20.79
N LYS A 189 -9.13 33.30 21.57
CA LYS A 189 -10.08 32.76 22.56
C LYS A 189 -11.31 32.21 21.85
N LEU A 190 -11.45 30.89 21.88
CA LEU A 190 -12.53 30.16 21.28
C LEU A 190 -13.58 29.76 22.32
N VAL A 191 -14.80 29.53 21.87
CA VAL A 191 -15.88 28.95 22.64
C VAL A 191 -16.44 27.77 21.83
N LEU A 192 -16.45 26.61 22.47
CA LEU A 192 -17.14 25.43 21.96
C LEU A 192 -18.59 25.49 22.43
N TYR A 193 -19.54 25.43 21.49
CA TYR A 193 -20.95 25.51 21.80
C TYR A 193 -21.76 24.53 20.98
N SER A 194 -22.89 24.15 21.54
CA SER A 194 -23.92 23.42 20.83
C SER A 194 -25.28 24.05 21.08
N GLU A 195 -26.09 24.15 20.05
CA GLU A 195 -27.43 24.70 20.09
C GLU A 195 -28.43 23.56 20.23
N SER A 196 -29.42 23.74 21.08
CA SER A 196 -30.60 22.88 21.17
C SER A 196 -31.83 23.67 20.79
N TYR A 197 -32.78 23.06 20.11
CA TYR A 197 -34.02 23.67 19.66
C TYR A 197 -35.22 22.97 20.31
N ASP A 198 -36.26 23.69 20.62
CA ASP A 198 -37.52 23.12 21.05
C ASP A 198 -38.33 22.53 19.87
N ASN A 199 -39.44 21.85 20.18
CA ASN A 199 -40.30 21.25 19.17
C ASN A 199 -40.93 22.30 18.21
N ASN A 200 -40.88 23.58 18.56
CA ASN A 200 -41.34 24.69 17.75
C ASN A 200 -40.22 25.36 16.97
N GLY A 201 -39.01 24.88 17.04
CA GLY A 201 -37.85 25.45 16.36
C GLY A 201 -37.22 26.66 17.04
N ASN A 202 -37.58 26.95 18.30
CA ASN A 202 -36.97 28.06 19.04
C ASN A 202 -35.70 27.59 19.72
N LEU A 203 -34.68 28.47 19.74
CA LEU A 203 -33.40 28.19 20.35
C LEU A 203 -33.56 28.01 21.87
N LYS A 204 -33.26 26.84 22.38
CA LYS A 204 -33.06 26.58 23.79
C LYS A 204 -31.65 26.99 24.23
N LYS A 205 -31.48 27.15 25.53
CA LYS A 205 -30.15 27.39 26.10
C LYS A 205 -29.21 26.19 25.76
N GLY A 206 -28.21 26.45 24.92
CA GLY A 206 -27.21 25.46 24.54
C GLY A 206 -26.08 25.38 25.56
N LEU A 207 -25.21 24.38 25.38
CA LEU A 207 -23.98 24.24 26.13
C LEU A 207 -22.91 25.15 25.56
N GLU A 208 -22.21 25.91 26.42
CA GLU A 208 -21.01 26.66 26.06
C GLU A 208 -19.87 26.32 27.03
N VAL A 209 -18.71 25.99 26.46
CA VAL A 209 -17.48 25.74 27.23
C VAL A 209 -16.30 26.40 26.53
N THR A 210 -15.28 26.74 27.30
CA THR A 210 -14.03 27.27 26.73
C THR A 210 -13.10 26.10 26.46
N PRO A 211 -12.79 25.78 25.20
CA PRO A 211 -11.88 24.72 24.87
C PRO A 211 -10.43 25.15 25.11
N ASN A 212 -9.56 24.18 25.39
CA ASN A 212 -8.13 24.39 25.47
C ASN A 212 -7.48 23.71 24.26
N VAL A 213 -7.26 24.44 23.17
CA VAL A 213 -6.55 23.88 22.01
C VAL A 213 -5.07 23.82 22.35
N THR A 214 -4.51 22.63 22.41
CA THR A 214 -3.12 22.36 22.82
C THR A 214 -2.18 22.22 21.65
N GLY A 215 -2.68 21.86 20.48
CA GLY A 215 -1.85 21.66 19.29
C GLY A 215 -2.67 21.62 18.02
N VAL A 216 -1.94 21.63 16.91
CA VAL A 216 -2.46 21.48 15.54
C VAL A 216 -1.75 20.33 14.88
N MET A 217 -2.51 19.41 14.25
CA MET A 217 -1.96 18.26 13.55
C MET A 217 -1.32 18.64 12.21
N VAL A 218 -0.37 17.82 11.77
CA VAL A 218 0.08 17.81 10.38
C VAL A 218 -0.99 17.12 9.54
N GLU A 219 -1.37 17.73 8.41
CA GLU A 219 -2.28 17.07 7.46
C GLU A 219 -1.61 15.81 6.91
N ASP A 220 -2.26 14.67 7.12
CA ASP A 220 -1.81 13.37 6.64
C ASP A 220 -3.02 12.53 6.21
N TRP A 221 -3.35 12.60 4.94
CA TRP A 221 -4.48 11.87 4.36
C TRP A 221 -4.34 10.33 4.47
N ASN A 222 -3.11 9.85 4.62
CA ASN A 222 -2.84 8.43 4.78
C ASN A 222 -3.27 7.89 6.15
N LYS A 223 -3.38 8.79 7.13
CA LYS A 223 -3.91 8.47 8.47
C LYS A 223 -5.41 8.66 8.57
N GLY A 224 -5.96 9.48 7.70
CA GLY A 224 -7.38 9.75 7.62
C GLY A 224 -7.71 11.25 7.59
N TRP A 225 -8.95 11.54 7.25
CA TRP A 225 -9.50 12.88 7.12
C TRP A 225 -9.52 13.67 8.45
N GLU A 226 -9.44 12.97 9.58
CA GLU A 226 -9.40 13.58 10.91
C GLU A 226 -8.18 14.47 11.12
N THR A 227 -7.05 14.14 10.51
CA THR A 227 -5.83 14.97 10.60
C THR A 227 -5.98 16.35 9.97
N SER A 228 -6.92 16.46 9.03
CA SER A 228 -7.21 17.70 8.30
C SER A 228 -8.36 18.50 8.92
N GLU A 229 -9.52 17.88 9.13
CA GLU A 229 -10.78 18.61 9.33
C GLU A 229 -11.42 18.41 10.70
N CYS A 230 -10.88 17.47 11.54
CA CYS A 230 -11.47 17.15 12.83
C CYS A 230 -10.70 17.70 14.00
N ILE A 231 -11.32 17.60 15.15
CA ILE A 231 -10.70 17.85 16.45
C ILE A 231 -10.62 16.52 17.18
N LEU A 232 -9.43 16.19 17.69
CA LEU A 232 -9.21 15.04 18.57
C LEU A 232 -9.17 15.49 20.03
N MET A 233 -9.82 14.72 20.90
CA MET A 233 -9.77 14.93 22.34
C MET A 233 -9.90 13.61 23.12
N ASP A 234 -9.69 13.65 24.42
CA ASP A 234 -9.93 12.49 25.30
C ASP A 234 -11.41 12.10 25.25
N ILE A 235 -11.67 10.83 24.94
CA ILE A 235 -13.02 10.26 24.83
C ILE A 235 -13.81 10.43 26.12
N ASN A 236 -13.17 10.35 27.30
CA ASN A 236 -13.86 10.50 28.58
C ASN A 236 -14.35 11.95 28.78
N GLN A 237 -13.53 12.92 28.36
CA GLN A 237 -13.92 14.33 28.38
C GLN A 237 -15.02 14.61 27.38
N LEU A 238 -14.98 14.00 26.19
CA LEU A 238 -16.02 14.15 25.16
C LEU A 238 -17.35 13.58 25.65
N LYS A 239 -17.36 12.35 26.20
CA LYS A 239 -18.58 11.74 26.77
C LYS A 239 -19.15 12.58 27.93
N ALA A 240 -18.30 13.13 28.79
CA ALA A 240 -18.74 14.01 29.87
C ALA A 240 -19.34 15.34 29.33
N LEU A 241 -18.79 15.86 28.26
CA LEU A 241 -19.31 17.07 27.58
C LEU A 241 -20.69 16.79 26.96
N GLU A 242 -20.86 15.67 26.28
CA GLU A 242 -22.15 15.24 25.73
C GLU A 242 -23.20 15.03 26.83
N GLN A 243 -22.84 14.39 27.94
CA GLN A 243 -23.76 14.24 29.08
C GLN A 243 -24.21 15.58 29.65
N LYS A 244 -23.32 16.60 29.72
CA LYS A 244 -23.69 17.96 30.13
C LYS A 244 -24.69 18.58 29.14
N TYR A 245 -24.46 18.38 27.83
CA TYR A 245 -25.40 18.86 26.81
C TYR A 245 -26.78 18.23 26.98
N TYR A 246 -26.88 16.88 27.11
CA TYR A 246 -28.17 16.20 27.27
C TYR A 246 -28.91 16.59 28.55
N LYS A 247 -28.19 16.90 29.63
CA LYS A 247 -28.79 17.44 30.86
C LYS A 247 -29.38 18.84 30.65
N ILE A 248 -28.76 19.67 29.82
CA ILE A 248 -29.24 21.05 29.54
C ILE A 248 -30.35 21.03 28.50
N SER A 249 -30.25 20.24 27.46
CA SER A 249 -31.26 20.14 26.39
C SER A 249 -32.52 19.43 26.85
N GLY A 250 -32.43 18.58 27.85
CA GLY A 250 -33.53 17.71 28.29
C GLY A 250 -33.81 16.55 27.32
N GLU A 251 -32.96 16.33 26.35
CA GLU A 251 -33.04 15.21 25.41
C GLU A 251 -32.54 13.92 26.08
N LYS A 252 -33.06 12.79 25.63
CA LYS A 252 -32.57 11.48 26.11
C LYS A 252 -31.19 11.24 25.54
N ALA A 253 -30.20 11.07 26.40
CA ALA A 253 -28.86 10.70 26.00
C ALA A 253 -28.86 9.33 25.27
N PRO A 254 -28.22 9.21 24.11
CA PRO A 254 -28.05 7.92 23.44
C PRO A 254 -27.13 6.99 24.26
N ASP A 255 -27.15 5.72 23.95
CA ASP A 255 -26.25 4.75 24.53
C ASP A 255 -24.82 5.04 24.04
N THR A 256 -23.94 5.40 24.97
CA THR A 256 -22.53 5.72 24.69
C THR A 256 -21.60 4.54 24.98
N THR A 257 -22.15 3.38 25.31
CA THR A 257 -21.38 2.16 25.62
C THR A 257 -21.00 1.37 24.37
N ASN A 258 -21.69 1.61 23.26
CA ASN A 258 -21.45 0.94 21.98
C ASN A 258 -20.69 1.88 21.04
N TYR A 259 -19.60 1.38 20.48
CA TYR A 259 -18.74 2.11 19.54
C TYR A 259 -19.08 1.74 18.11
N ASP A 260 -19.02 2.72 17.22
CA ASP A 260 -19.21 2.51 15.78
C ASP A 260 -17.91 2.03 15.12
N GLU A 261 -16.77 2.52 15.62
CA GLU A 261 -15.43 2.20 15.14
C GLU A 261 -14.44 2.07 16.31
N VAL A 262 -13.54 1.10 16.20
CA VAL A 262 -12.38 0.93 17.08
C VAL A 262 -11.14 0.80 16.19
N ARG A 263 -10.09 1.53 16.51
CA ARG A 263 -8.79 1.41 15.86
C ARG A 263 -7.85 0.59 16.73
N VAL A 264 -7.27 -0.43 16.11
CA VAL A 264 -6.34 -1.36 16.74
C VAL A 264 -4.98 -1.21 16.08
N LYS A 265 -3.98 -0.90 16.88
CA LYS A 265 -2.58 -0.84 16.45
C LYS A 265 -1.90 -2.14 16.86
N CYS A 266 -1.33 -2.83 15.89
CA CYS A 266 -0.50 -4.01 16.12
C CYS A 266 0.98 -3.61 16.31
N VAL A 267 1.74 -4.49 16.95
CA VAL A 267 3.19 -4.30 17.19
C VAL A 267 3.97 -4.29 15.87
N ASP A 268 3.58 -5.14 14.92
CA ASP A 268 4.22 -5.28 13.62
C ASP A 268 3.19 -5.63 12.52
N ALA A 269 3.57 -5.41 11.26
CA ALA A 269 2.70 -5.69 10.12
C ALA A 269 2.47 -7.19 9.88
N ALA A 270 3.36 -8.06 10.35
CA ALA A 270 3.21 -9.50 10.17
C ALA A 270 2.09 -10.09 11.02
N SER A 271 1.84 -9.50 12.20
CA SER A 271 0.78 -9.93 13.13
C SER A 271 -0.61 -9.46 12.75
N VAL A 272 -0.73 -8.45 11.86
CA VAL A 272 -2.02 -7.84 11.49
C VAL A 272 -3.03 -8.87 10.99
N ALA A 273 -2.61 -9.78 10.10
CA ALA A 273 -3.50 -10.79 9.55
C ALA A 273 -4.09 -11.73 10.63
N ALA A 274 -3.26 -12.13 11.60
CA ALA A 274 -3.70 -13.02 12.68
C ALA A 274 -4.63 -12.32 13.67
N VAL A 275 -4.31 -11.08 14.04
CA VAL A 275 -5.15 -10.26 14.93
C VAL A 275 -6.48 -9.94 14.25
N GLN A 276 -6.46 -9.53 12.97
CA GLN A 276 -7.66 -9.26 12.19
C GLN A 276 -8.57 -10.48 12.10
N GLN A 277 -8.02 -11.67 11.87
CA GLN A 277 -8.80 -12.91 11.84
C GLN A 277 -9.45 -13.17 13.20
N SER A 278 -8.70 -13.02 14.30
CA SER A 278 -9.22 -13.21 15.65
C SER A 278 -10.38 -12.25 15.98
N ILE A 279 -10.29 -10.99 15.52
CA ILE A 279 -11.37 -10.00 15.70
C ILE A 279 -12.58 -10.35 14.81
N THR A 280 -12.34 -10.83 13.59
CA THR A 280 -13.40 -11.29 12.69
C THR A 280 -14.13 -12.51 13.26
N ASP A 281 -13.41 -13.44 13.90
CA ASP A 281 -13.98 -14.62 14.57
C ASP A 281 -14.85 -14.23 15.78
N MET A 282 -14.64 -13.03 16.36
CA MET A 282 -15.53 -12.45 17.37
C MET A 282 -16.82 -11.87 16.77
N GLY A 283 -16.98 -11.85 15.45
CA GLY A 283 -18.14 -11.36 14.73
C GLY A 283 -18.11 -9.89 14.34
N PHE A 284 -16.94 -9.24 14.38
CA PHE A 284 -16.76 -7.85 13.93
C PHE A 284 -16.24 -7.78 12.49
N GLN A 285 -16.58 -6.70 11.80
CA GLN A 285 -16.01 -6.40 10.50
C GLN A 285 -14.71 -5.62 10.68
N CYS A 286 -13.69 -6.03 9.95
CA CYS A 286 -12.38 -5.41 10.00
C CYS A 286 -11.96 -4.92 8.62
N SER A 287 -11.17 -3.86 8.58
CA SER A 287 -10.49 -3.37 7.39
C SER A 287 -9.06 -2.96 7.75
N SER A 288 -8.11 -3.37 6.92
CA SER A 288 -6.71 -3.02 7.10
C SER A 288 -6.01 -2.86 5.74
N MET A 289 -4.80 -2.31 5.73
CA MET A 289 -3.98 -2.29 4.52
C MET A 289 -3.55 -3.71 4.10
N GLU A 290 -3.60 -4.68 5.02
CA GLU A 290 -3.34 -6.08 4.72
C GLU A 290 -4.39 -6.67 3.75
N ASP A 291 -5.66 -6.23 3.84
CA ASP A 291 -6.70 -6.65 2.90
C ASP A 291 -6.39 -6.16 1.49
N THR A 292 -5.95 -4.90 1.39
CA THR A 292 -5.52 -4.32 0.12
C THR A 292 -4.32 -5.08 -0.44
N ARG A 293 -3.33 -5.40 0.41
CA ARG A 293 -2.16 -6.20 0.02
C ARG A 293 -2.57 -7.59 -0.50
N LYS A 294 -3.46 -8.30 0.20
CA LYS A 294 -3.98 -9.61 -0.22
C LYS A 294 -4.68 -9.53 -1.57
N TYR A 295 -5.56 -8.55 -1.74
CA TYR A 295 -6.25 -8.35 -3.01
C TYR A 295 -5.29 -8.18 -4.19
N PHE A 296 -4.25 -7.37 -4.03
CA PHE A 296 -3.23 -7.19 -5.07
C PHE A 296 -2.39 -8.45 -5.29
N ASP A 297 -2.01 -9.18 -4.23
CA ASP A 297 -1.28 -10.44 -4.36
C ASP A 297 -2.10 -11.48 -5.13
N GLU A 298 -3.41 -11.57 -4.92
CA GLU A 298 -4.31 -12.44 -5.66
C GLU A 298 -4.39 -12.03 -7.14
N GLN A 299 -4.52 -10.74 -7.45
CA GLN A 299 -4.55 -10.24 -8.82
C GLN A 299 -3.22 -10.52 -9.54
N LEU A 300 -2.09 -10.27 -8.90
CA LEU A 300 -0.77 -10.56 -9.46
C LEU A 300 -0.60 -12.06 -9.71
N THR A 301 -1.02 -12.91 -8.79
CA THR A 301 -0.97 -14.37 -8.92
C THR A 301 -1.82 -14.86 -10.09
N MET A 302 -3.01 -14.29 -10.28
CA MET A 302 -3.87 -14.59 -11.43
C MET A 302 -3.19 -14.24 -12.76
N ILE A 303 -2.62 -13.03 -12.86
CA ILE A 303 -1.89 -12.60 -14.05
C ILE A 303 -0.67 -13.50 -14.31
N GLN A 304 0.12 -13.80 -13.28
CA GLN A 304 1.27 -14.70 -13.37
C GLN A 304 0.87 -16.10 -13.83
N THR A 305 -0.24 -16.63 -13.35
CA THR A 305 -0.73 -17.95 -13.75
C THR A 305 -1.12 -17.97 -15.23
N MET A 306 -1.82 -16.93 -15.70
CA MET A 306 -2.19 -16.81 -17.13
C MET A 306 -0.96 -16.71 -18.03
N LEU A 307 -0.02 -15.81 -17.69
CA LEU A 307 1.21 -15.62 -18.46
C LEU A 307 2.11 -16.87 -18.41
N GLY A 308 2.17 -17.53 -17.25
CA GLY A 308 2.89 -18.80 -17.07
C GLY A 308 2.33 -19.92 -17.93
N GLY A 309 1.02 -20.00 -18.03
CA GLY A 309 0.33 -20.94 -18.95
C GLY A 309 0.72 -20.71 -20.42
N LEU A 310 0.72 -19.46 -20.86
CA LEU A 310 1.14 -19.09 -22.24
C LEU A 310 2.62 -19.42 -22.48
N ALA A 311 3.49 -19.14 -21.50
CA ALA A 311 4.91 -19.47 -21.60
C ALA A 311 5.15 -20.98 -21.62
N ALA A 312 4.39 -21.76 -20.85
CA ALA A 312 4.46 -23.23 -20.86
C ALA A 312 4.06 -23.81 -22.24
N ILE A 313 3.00 -23.26 -22.84
CA ILE A 313 2.58 -23.64 -24.19
C ILE A 313 3.72 -23.31 -25.21
N SER A 314 4.34 -22.15 -25.12
CA SER A 314 5.45 -21.75 -25.99
C SER A 314 6.64 -22.70 -25.87
N LEU A 315 7.02 -23.09 -24.65
CA LEU A 315 8.07 -24.09 -24.41
C LEU A 315 7.70 -25.48 -24.94
N PHE A 316 6.44 -25.88 -24.79
CA PHE A 316 5.95 -27.16 -25.31
C PHE A 316 6.06 -27.21 -26.85
N VAL A 317 5.66 -26.12 -27.53
CA VAL A 317 5.80 -26.01 -28.98
C VAL A 317 7.29 -26.04 -29.39
N ALA A 318 8.16 -25.36 -28.65
CA ALA A 318 9.61 -25.43 -28.87
C ALA A 318 10.14 -26.85 -28.70
N ALA A 319 9.71 -27.59 -27.67
CA ALA A 319 10.09 -28.99 -27.45
C ALA A 319 9.67 -29.90 -28.62
N ILE A 320 8.46 -29.73 -29.14
CA ILE A 320 8.00 -30.43 -30.34
C ILE A 320 8.88 -30.07 -31.55
N GLY A 321 9.23 -28.80 -31.68
CA GLY A 321 10.13 -28.33 -32.73
C GLY A 321 11.54 -28.98 -32.66
N ILE A 322 12.08 -29.10 -31.45
CA ILE A 322 13.36 -29.80 -31.21
C ILE A 322 13.20 -31.27 -31.59
N ALA A 323 12.18 -31.97 -31.12
CA ALA A 323 11.92 -33.36 -31.41
C ALA A 323 11.83 -33.64 -32.92
N ASN A 324 11.02 -32.81 -33.64
CA ASN A 324 10.86 -32.93 -35.09
C ASN A 324 12.21 -32.71 -35.82
N THR A 325 12.99 -31.72 -35.38
CA THR A 325 14.33 -31.45 -35.93
C THR A 325 15.28 -32.63 -35.71
N MET A 326 15.24 -33.29 -34.54
CA MET A 326 16.07 -34.46 -34.22
C MET A 326 15.65 -35.69 -35.02
N VAL A 327 14.35 -35.96 -35.14
CA VAL A 327 13.84 -37.06 -35.96
C VAL A 327 14.35 -36.93 -37.42
N MET A 328 14.20 -35.74 -38.01
CA MET A 328 14.67 -35.50 -39.37
C MET A 328 16.19 -35.60 -39.47
N SER A 329 16.94 -35.15 -38.45
CA SER A 329 18.43 -35.34 -38.42
C SER A 329 18.85 -36.79 -38.41
N ILE A 330 18.12 -37.64 -37.70
CA ILE A 330 18.36 -39.10 -37.67
C ILE A 330 18.11 -39.71 -39.05
N TYR A 331 16.99 -39.36 -39.71
CA TYR A 331 16.70 -39.88 -41.06
C TYR A 331 17.76 -39.51 -42.07
N GLU A 332 18.23 -38.27 -42.10
CA GLU A 332 19.24 -37.79 -43.04
C GLU A 332 20.63 -38.42 -42.81
N ARG A 333 20.92 -38.89 -41.56
CA ARG A 333 22.21 -39.55 -41.20
C ARG A 333 22.10 -41.04 -41.04
N THR A 334 21.06 -41.70 -41.52
CA THR A 334 20.83 -43.13 -41.36
C THR A 334 22.02 -43.96 -41.89
N LYS A 335 22.64 -43.53 -43.03
CA LYS A 335 23.84 -44.22 -43.56
C LYS A 335 25.07 -44.09 -42.65
N GLU A 336 25.29 -42.91 -42.06
CA GLU A 336 26.41 -42.66 -41.12
C GLU A 336 26.21 -43.49 -39.84
N ILE A 337 24.99 -43.55 -39.34
CA ILE A 337 24.60 -44.36 -38.17
C ILE A 337 24.81 -45.83 -38.47
N GLY A 338 24.43 -46.31 -39.66
CA GLY A 338 24.66 -47.67 -40.08
C GLY A 338 26.14 -48.06 -40.12
N VAL A 339 27.00 -47.18 -40.64
CA VAL A 339 28.48 -47.42 -40.65
C VAL A 339 29.02 -47.44 -39.21
N MET A 340 28.63 -46.52 -38.35
CA MET A 340 29.05 -46.53 -36.93
C MET A 340 28.68 -47.83 -36.22
N LYS A 341 27.47 -48.35 -36.52
CA LYS A 341 26.99 -49.61 -35.94
C LYS A 341 27.80 -50.81 -36.42
N VAL A 342 28.15 -50.85 -37.71
CA VAL A 342 29.01 -51.90 -38.30
C VAL A 342 30.41 -51.85 -37.71
N LEU A 343 30.94 -50.68 -37.39
CA LEU A 343 32.22 -50.47 -36.73
C LEU A 343 32.20 -50.75 -35.22
N GLY A 344 31.07 -51.23 -34.67
CA GLY A 344 30.96 -51.67 -33.27
C GLY A 344 30.58 -50.58 -32.28
N ALA A 345 30.02 -49.44 -32.74
CA ALA A 345 29.52 -48.40 -31.82
C ALA A 345 28.29 -48.88 -31.07
N GLU A 346 28.30 -48.72 -29.72
CA GLU A 346 27.16 -49.02 -28.87
C GLU A 346 25.95 -48.09 -29.17
N LEU A 347 24.76 -48.67 -29.17
CA LEU A 347 23.51 -47.90 -29.33
C LEU A 347 23.35 -46.77 -28.30
N GLY A 348 23.88 -46.97 -27.08
CA GLY A 348 23.92 -45.94 -26.03
C GLY A 348 24.74 -44.72 -26.42
N ALA A 349 25.90 -44.92 -27.05
CA ALA A 349 26.75 -43.83 -27.53
C ALA A 349 26.10 -43.01 -28.67
N ILE A 350 25.39 -43.68 -29.58
CA ILE A 350 24.63 -43.01 -30.66
C ILE A 350 23.46 -42.21 -30.11
N ARG A 351 22.72 -42.75 -29.14
CA ARG A 351 21.60 -41.98 -28.47
C ARG A 351 22.16 -40.79 -27.71
N ALA A 352 23.28 -40.94 -26.98
CA ALA A 352 23.91 -39.85 -26.24
C ALA A 352 24.34 -38.71 -27.17
N MET A 353 24.81 -38.99 -28.39
CA MET A 353 25.17 -37.95 -29.37
C MET A 353 23.94 -37.07 -29.76
N PHE A 354 22.79 -37.67 -30.05
CA PHE A 354 21.58 -36.95 -30.41
C PHE A 354 20.97 -36.21 -29.21
N LEU A 355 21.00 -36.80 -28.00
CA LEU A 355 20.55 -36.11 -26.77
C LEU A 355 21.43 -34.91 -26.45
N THR A 356 22.75 -35.02 -26.66
CA THR A 356 23.68 -33.89 -26.47
C THR A 356 23.43 -32.79 -27.49
N GLU A 357 23.13 -33.14 -28.76
CA GLU A 357 22.78 -32.16 -29.80
C GLU A 357 21.51 -31.42 -29.45
N SER A 358 20.43 -32.07 -28.98
CA SER A 358 19.18 -31.42 -28.53
C SER A 358 19.38 -30.60 -27.25
N ALA A 359 20.20 -31.09 -26.30
CA ALA A 359 20.53 -30.34 -25.09
C ALA A 359 21.30 -29.05 -25.40
N MET A 360 22.19 -29.05 -26.40
CA MET A 360 22.89 -27.85 -26.85
C MET A 360 21.97 -26.83 -27.46
N ILE A 361 20.96 -27.24 -28.24
CA ILE A 361 19.94 -26.33 -28.79
C ILE A 361 19.20 -25.66 -27.63
N GLY A 362 18.77 -26.42 -26.62
CA GLY A 362 18.11 -25.91 -25.43
C GLY A 362 18.98 -24.94 -24.63
N LEU A 363 20.27 -25.28 -24.44
CA LEU A 363 21.22 -24.45 -23.72
C LEU A 363 21.51 -23.14 -24.44
N ILE A 364 21.77 -23.18 -25.75
CA ILE A 364 21.96 -21.96 -26.56
C ILE A 364 20.71 -21.09 -26.51
N GLY A 365 19.52 -21.67 -26.71
CA GLY A 365 18.25 -20.97 -26.61
C GLY A 365 18.02 -20.34 -25.23
N GLY A 366 18.35 -21.09 -24.18
CA GLY A 366 18.28 -20.62 -22.79
C GLY A 366 19.21 -19.43 -22.53
N VAL A 367 20.48 -19.53 -22.86
CA VAL A 367 21.47 -18.44 -22.66
C VAL A 367 21.09 -17.19 -23.45
N VAL A 368 20.70 -17.34 -24.71
CA VAL A 368 20.24 -16.23 -25.54
C VAL A 368 18.94 -15.63 -25.00
N GLY A 369 18.00 -16.47 -24.54
CA GLY A 369 16.74 -16.05 -23.91
C GLY A 369 16.97 -15.23 -22.65
N VAL A 370 17.88 -15.68 -21.78
CA VAL A 370 18.33 -14.94 -20.59
C VAL A 370 18.94 -13.59 -21.00
N GLY A 371 19.89 -13.57 -21.93
CA GLY A 371 20.52 -12.33 -22.41
C GLY A 371 19.52 -11.34 -23.01
N LEU A 372 18.55 -11.84 -23.78
CA LEU A 372 17.49 -11.02 -24.39
C LEU A 372 16.55 -10.46 -23.31
N SER A 373 16.18 -11.25 -22.30
CA SER A 373 15.34 -10.76 -21.20
C SER A 373 16.04 -9.67 -20.39
N PHE A 374 17.36 -9.76 -20.19
CA PHE A 374 18.16 -8.69 -19.60
C PHE A 374 18.13 -7.41 -20.43
N LEU A 375 18.33 -7.55 -21.75
CA LEU A 375 18.31 -6.40 -22.65
C LEU A 375 16.95 -5.71 -22.63
N ILE A 376 15.85 -6.49 -22.70
CA ILE A 376 14.49 -5.96 -22.63
C ILE A 376 14.25 -5.27 -21.29
N SER A 377 14.62 -5.90 -20.17
CA SER A 377 14.49 -5.31 -18.84
C SER A 377 15.26 -3.99 -18.71
N TYR A 378 16.48 -3.94 -19.22
CA TYR A 378 17.28 -2.72 -19.25
C TYR A 378 16.64 -1.60 -20.07
N LEU A 379 16.12 -1.92 -21.25
CA LEU A 379 15.44 -0.96 -22.12
C LEU A 379 14.16 -0.43 -21.45
N LEU A 380 13.37 -1.30 -20.82
CA LEU A 380 12.13 -0.92 -20.12
C LEU A 380 12.40 0.03 -18.94
N ASN A 381 13.49 -0.16 -18.22
CA ASN A 381 13.81 0.64 -17.05
C ASN A 381 14.51 1.97 -17.38
N ASN A 382 15.30 2.02 -18.45
CA ASN A 382 16.17 3.18 -18.73
C ASN A 382 15.70 4.03 -19.92
N VAL A 383 14.73 3.57 -20.72
CA VAL A 383 14.26 4.31 -21.91
C VAL A 383 12.91 4.95 -21.59
N PRO A 384 12.84 6.29 -21.39
CA PRO A 384 11.61 6.97 -20.97
C PRO A 384 10.47 6.85 -21.98
N ILE A 385 10.77 6.66 -23.26
CA ILE A 385 9.76 6.44 -24.32
C ILE A 385 8.99 5.14 -24.05
N VAL A 386 9.68 4.09 -23.64
CA VAL A 386 9.08 2.77 -23.36
C VAL A 386 8.26 2.83 -22.07
N ALA A 387 8.74 3.53 -21.04
CA ALA A 387 8.01 3.79 -19.82
C ALA A 387 6.70 4.55 -20.09
N ASN A 388 6.73 5.59 -20.92
CA ASN A 388 5.54 6.34 -21.32
C ASN A 388 4.56 5.51 -22.16
N LEU A 389 5.05 4.63 -23.01
CA LEU A 389 4.21 3.71 -23.79
C LEU A 389 3.49 2.71 -22.86
N LEU A 390 4.18 2.15 -21.88
CA LEU A 390 3.60 1.26 -20.86
C LEU A 390 2.55 2.00 -20.01
N ALA A 391 2.84 3.24 -19.62
CA ALA A 391 1.90 4.10 -18.90
C ALA A 391 0.62 4.36 -19.71
N SER A 392 0.74 4.57 -21.04
CA SER A 392 -0.41 4.74 -21.94
C SER A 392 -1.26 3.48 -22.10
N LEU A 393 -0.67 2.30 -21.85
CA LEU A 393 -1.36 1.00 -21.82
C LEU A 393 -1.94 0.66 -20.44
N GLY A 394 -1.90 1.59 -19.47
CA GLY A 394 -2.40 1.38 -18.10
C GLY A 394 -1.49 0.52 -17.23
N LEU A 395 -0.25 0.27 -17.65
CA LEU A 395 0.74 -0.55 -16.94
C LEU A 395 1.75 0.32 -16.15
N SER A 396 1.34 1.49 -15.69
CA SER A 396 2.16 2.33 -14.81
C SER A 396 1.91 1.94 -13.35
N PHE A 397 2.96 1.51 -12.67
CA PHE A 397 2.93 1.22 -11.23
C PHE A 397 3.74 2.30 -10.49
N GLY A 398 3.03 3.16 -9.72
CA GLY A 398 3.63 4.18 -8.85
C GLY A 398 3.98 5.51 -9.53
N ASN A 399 4.22 6.53 -8.71
CA ASN A 399 4.55 7.91 -9.10
C ASN A 399 5.86 7.96 -9.92
N GLY A 400 5.75 7.85 -11.24
CA GLY A 400 6.85 8.11 -12.17
C GLY A 400 7.88 6.98 -12.34
N GLY A 401 7.63 5.79 -11.80
CA GLY A 401 8.51 4.63 -11.95
C GLY A 401 7.96 3.62 -12.95
N ALA A 402 8.73 3.28 -13.98
CA ALA A 402 8.53 2.05 -14.73
C ALA A 402 8.60 0.86 -13.76
N VAL A 403 7.81 -0.18 -14.01
CA VAL A 403 7.93 -1.44 -13.27
C VAL A 403 9.38 -1.88 -13.30
N SER A 404 10.00 -1.98 -12.15
CA SER A 404 11.39 -2.45 -12.05
C SER A 404 11.44 -3.93 -12.40
N ILE A 405 11.62 -4.24 -13.68
CA ILE A 405 11.80 -5.60 -14.18
C ILE A 405 13.25 -5.99 -13.93
N ILE A 406 13.53 -6.44 -12.72
CA ILE A 406 14.86 -6.92 -12.35
C ILE A 406 14.86 -8.45 -12.39
N PRO A 407 15.77 -9.10 -13.12
CA PRO A 407 15.94 -10.54 -13.06
C PRO A 407 16.20 -11.01 -11.61
N TRP A 408 15.56 -12.10 -11.20
CA TRP A 408 15.52 -12.56 -9.82
C TRP A 408 16.91 -12.75 -9.15
N TRP A 409 17.95 -13.11 -9.92
CA TRP A 409 19.32 -13.27 -9.38
C TRP A 409 20.01 -11.93 -9.08
N LEU A 410 19.68 -10.83 -9.77
CA LEU A 410 20.14 -9.48 -9.43
C LEU A 410 19.39 -8.91 -8.22
N TRP A 411 18.19 -9.41 -7.97
CA TRP A 411 17.39 -8.97 -6.82
C TRP A 411 18.01 -9.39 -5.47
N ALA A 412 18.70 -10.54 -5.44
CA ALA A 412 19.43 -10.98 -4.25
C ALA A 412 20.58 -10.02 -3.86
N ASP A 413 21.23 -9.42 -4.85
CA ASP A 413 22.30 -8.43 -4.62
C ASP A 413 21.74 -7.02 -4.36
N TYR A 414 20.63 -6.66 -5.00
CA TYR A 414 19.93 -5.40 -4.75
C TYR A 414 19.37 -5.32 -3.32
N LYS A 415 18.78 -6.39 -2.79
CA LYS A 415 18.34 -6.44 -1.39
C LYS A 415 19.50 -6.27 -0.40
N ARG A 416 20.68 -6.78 -0.68
CA ARG A 416 21.87 -6.53 0.16
C ARG A 416 22.29 -5.07 0.17
N GLY A 417 22.19 -4.37 -0.96
CA GLY A 417 22.53 -2.95 -1.08
C GLY A 417 21.51 -2.01 -0.43
N SER A 418 20.20 -2.30 -0.54
CA SER A 418 19.16 -1.42 -0.01
C SER A 418 19.05 -1.47 1.53
N TYR A 419 19.31 -2.62 2.15
CA TYR A 419 19.37 -2.71 3.62
C TYR A 419 20.57 -1.98 4.24
N GLN A 420 21.67 -1.78 3.50
CA GLN A 420 22.80 -0.97 3.96
C GLN A 420 22.56 0.54 3.78
N GLY A 421 21.78 0.95 2.77
CA GLY A 421 21.49 2.37 2.51
C GLY A 421 20.48 3.01 3.46
N THR A 422 19.58 2.24 4.07
CA THR A 422 18.56 2.78 5.01
C THR A 422 19.04 2.92 6.45
N SER A 423 20.16 2.30 6.82
CA SER A 423 20.74 2.45 8.15
C SER A 423 21.70 3.65 8.28
N GLU A 424 22.23 4.20 7.19
CA GLU A 424 23.16 5.34 7.21
C GLU A 424 22.52 6.72 7.01
N ASN A 425 21.28 6.81 6.51
CA ASN A 425 20.61 8.11 6.30
C ASN A 425 19.75 8.58 7.48
N GLY A 426 19.82 7.92 8.63
CA GLY A 426 19.09 8.28 9.86
C GLY A 426 19.76 9.37 10.72
N THR A 427 20.95 9.83 10.37
CA THR A 427 21.67 10.88 11.14
C THR A 427 22.38 11.84 10.19
N GLY A 428 21.76 12.95 9.82
CA GLY A 428 22.47 13.95 9.04
C GLY A 428 21.72 15.20 8.62
N ASN A 429 21.67 16.18 9.52
CA ASN A 429 21.69 17.61 9.22
C ASN A 429 20.56 18.28 8.42
N HIS A 430 19.56 18.75 9.13
CA HIS A 430 18.93 20.02 8.80
C HIS A 430 19.92 21.17 9.02
N ARG A 431 20.59 21.64 7.99
CA ARG A 431 21.13 23.00 7.92
C ARG A 431 20.04 23.91 7.35
N VAL A 432 19.50 24.73 8.23
CA VAL A 432 18.75 25.94 7.89
C VAL A 432 19.71 26.86 7.10
N VAL A 433 19.27 27.25 5.89
CA VAL A 433 19.86 28.40 5.18
C VAL A 433 18.85 29.54 5.30
N GLN A 434 19.36 30.65 5.79
CA GLN A 434 18.74 31.95 6.01
C GLN A 434 18.03 32.50 4.78
#